data_580ecf12864efc9f2976bf97fbb73b38
#
_entry.id   580ecf12864efc9f2976bf97fbb73b38
#
_cell.length_a   1.000
_cell.length_b   1.000
_cell.length_c   1.000
_cell.angle_alpha   90.00
_cell.angle_beta   90.00
_cell.angle_gamma   90.00
#
_symmetry.space_group_name_H-M   'P 1'
#
loop_
_entity.id
_entity.type
_entity.pdbx_description
1 polymer ?
#
loop_
_entity_poly.entity_id
_entity_poly.type
_entity_poly.pdbx_seq_one_letter_code
_entity_poly.pdbx_strand_id
1 'polypeptide(L)'
;MTVAKRVPEPLCAMYLLPEKIVNTAQMAIEHAIPYGDTMDVSTPPDTSAECWIVDIDGIGVFTQRQLMAMQFILNLSKTCKNGMQCYSWLMSKVDMLFDGEGAASLAERMLNAWPCKDLPGFDLEWSHLYCAREKCWLHDNFIHAFSTTLAAKYNNNATIFLPLLKMPAPDKEKGKRIPPLTLSALSCAEKDMVFMPMNINSSHWTCLVVDHPKQTVYCYDSLAKRVNQKLLSEMAEELVKRCLPQPYTIATVLSPIQKDSDNCGLFICLYFWRRLFKEAGNDYSKTGLLRRRWDVLRAIVNFSDSSKDAK
;
A
#
# COMPACT_ATOMS: atom_id res chain seq x y z
N MET A 1 -11.25 -3.78 32.24
CA MET A 1 -11.82 -2.53 31.71
C MET A 1 -13.32 -2.62 31.75
N THR A 2 -13.98 -1.63 32.32
CA THR A 2 -15.43 -1.52 32.36
C THR A 2 -15.88 -0.41 31.42
N VAL A 3 -16.90 -0.65 30.59
CA VAL A 3 -17.47 0.34 29.67
C VAL A 3 -18.88 0.72 30.16
N ALA A 4 -19.18 2.01 30.17
CA ALA A 4 -20.49 2.54 30.60
C ALA A 4 -20.82 3.83 29.83
N LYS A 5 -22.10 4.26 29.93
CA LYS A 5 -22.58 5.55 29.40
C LYS A 5 -22.78 6.50 30.59
N ARG A 6 -22.12 7.66 30.56
CA ARG A 6 -22.23 8.70 31.61
C ARG A 6 -22.12 10.09 31.02
N VAL A 7 -22.65 11.08 31.75
CA VAL A 7 -22.36 12.50 31.46
C VAL A 7 -20.91 12.75 31.81
N PRO A 8 -20.10 13.29 30.87
CA PRO A 8 -18.68 13.50 31.10
C PRO A 8 -18.45 14.64 32.09
N GLU A 9 -17.54 14.45 33.03
CA GLU A 9 -16.95 15.57 33.74
C GLU A 9 -15.95 16.29 32.83
N PRO A 10 -15.78 17.63 32.95
CA PRO A 10 -14.79 18.36 32.19
C PRO A 10 -13.40 17.83 32.57
N LEU A 11 -12.75 17.17 31.63
CA LEU A 11 -11.46 16.50 31.84
C LEU A 11 -10.36 17.25 31.11
N CYS A 12 -9.34 17.63 31.85
CA CYS A 12 -8.06 17.98 31.30
C CYS A 12 -7.27 16.68 31.07
N ALA A 13 -7.04 16.29 29.80
CA ALA A 13 -6.10 15.21 29.50
C ALA A 13 -4.70 15.70 29.85
N MET A 14 -4.10 15.13 30.89
CA MET A 14 -2.79 15.55 31.37
C MET A 14 -1.65 14.68 30.88
N TYR A 15 -1.92 13.53 30.28
CA TYR A 15 -0.93 12.61 29.74
C TYR A 15 -1.52 11.74 28.62
N LEU A 16 -0.63 11.28 27.75
CA LEU A 16 -0.97 10.39 26.65
C LEU A 16 -0.76 8.94 27.07
N LEU A 17 -1.79 8.13 26.96
CA LEU A 17 -1.69 6.69 27.22
C LEU A 17 -0.86 5.98 26.13
N PRO A 18 -0.16 4.89 26.48
CA PRO A 18 0.48 4.02 25.49
C PRO A 18 -0.50 3.55 24.41
N GLU A 19 -0.07 3.53 23.14
CA GLU A 19 -0.89 3.19 21.98
C GLU A 19 -1.68 1.89 22.17
N LYS A 20 -1.05 0.85 22.75
CA LYS A 20 -1.70 -0.42 23.00
C LYS A 20 -2.91 -0.27 23.94
N ILE A 21 -2.82 0.58 24.96
CA ILE A 21 -3.92 0.81 25.91
C ILE A 21 -5.03 1.59 25.23
N VAL A 22 -4.72 2.65 24.47
CA VAL A 22 -5.70 3.43 23.73
C VAL A 22 -6.47 2.54 22.76
N ASN A 23 -5.79 1.73 21.96
CA ASN A 23 -6.41 0.82 20.99
C ASN A 23 -7.32 -0.21 21.70
N THR A 24 -6.85 -0.80 22.79
CA THR A 24 -7.66 -1.78 23.54
C THR A 24 -8.92 -1.14 24.14
N ALA A 25 -8.80 0.07 24.66
CA ALA A 25 -9.92 0.81 25.22
C ALA A 25 -10.94 1.23 24.15
N GLN A 26 -10.48 1.67 22.98
CA GLN A 26 -11.37 1.98 21.84
C GLN A 26 -12.13 0.73 21.37
N MET A 27 -11.44 -0.40 21.18
CA MET A 27 -12.08 -1.65 20.80
C MET A 27 -13.13 -2.08 21.84
N ALA A 28 -12.85 -1.89 23.14
CA ALA A 28 -13.82 -2.21 24.19
C ALA A 28 -15.09 -1.35 24.09
N ILE A 29 -14.95 -0.06 23.76
CA ILE A 29 -16.10 0.82 23.51
C ILE A 29 -16.86 0.38 22.26
N GLU A 30 -16.16 0.15 21.14
CA GLU A 30 -16.79 -0.29 19.88
C GLU A 30 -17.59 -1.57 20.04
N HIS A 31 -17.10 -2.52 20.81
CA HIS A 31 -17.83 -3.76 21.12
C HIS A 31 -19.03 -3.56 22.05
N ALA A 32 -19.06 -2.48 22.83
CA ALA A 32 -20.17 -2.16 23.73
C ALA A 32 -21.28 -1.34 23.06
N ILE A 33 -21.02 -0.73 21.92
CA ILE A 33 -22.00 0.05 21.16
C ILE A 33 -22.96 -0.90 20.43
N PRO A 34 -24.28 -0.81 20.65
CA PRO A 34 -25.25 -1.63 19.93
C PRO A 34 -25.23 -1.34 18.42
N TYR A 35 -25.43 -2.37 17.61
CA TYR A 35 -25.50 -2.24 16.15
C TYR A 35 -26.63 -1.25 15.77
N GLY A 36 -26.27 -0.06 15.28
CA GLY A 36 -27.24 0.99 14.87
C GLY A 36 -27.01 2.37 15.50
N ASP A 37 -26.21 2.48 16.55
CA ASP A 37 -25.88 3.75 17.22
C ASP A 37 -24.57 4.33 16.65
N THR A 38 -24.58 4.72 15.37
CA THR A 38 -23.43 5.42 14.75
C THR A 38 -23.43 6.88 15.19
N MET A 39 -22.40 7.30 15.93
CA MET A 39 -22.22 8.70 16.29
C MET A 39 -21.92 9.52 15.04
N ASP A 40 -22.77 10.54 14.78
CA ASP A 40 -22.49 11.57 13.81
C ASP A 40 -21.35 12.47 14.32
N VAL A 41 -20.18 12.35 13.73
CA VAL A 41 -18.95 13.09 14.10
C VAL A 41 -19.05 14.56 13.71
N SER A 42 -20.07 14.97 12.96
CA SER A 42 -20.22 16.31 12.38
C SER A 42 -20.90 17.33 13.31
N THR A 43 -21.56 16.92 14.38
CA THR A 43 -22.21 17.82 15.32
C THR A 43 -21.29 18.22 16.49
N PRO A 44 -21.19 19.54 16.84
CA PRO A 44 -20.52 19.94 18.05
C PRO A 44 -21.21 19.27 19.25
N PRO A 45 -20.47 18.61 20.15
CA PRO A 45 -21.10 17.86 21.23
C PRO A 45 -21.78 18.82 22.19
N ASP A 46 -23.04 18.53 22.48
CA ASP A 46 -23.69 19.01 23.69
C ASP A 46 -22.91 18.45 24.89
N THR A 47 -22.29 19.33 25.68
CA THR A 47 -21.48 18.96 26.84
C THR A 47 -22.31 18.30 27.95
N SER A 48 -23.63 18.30 27.81
CA SER A 48 -24.59 17.68 28.75
C SER A 48 -25.03 16.27 28.33
N ALA A 49 -24.71 15.83 27.09
CA ALA A 49 -25.12 14.52 26.59
C ALA A 49 -24.28 13.38 27.18
N GLU A 50 -24.92 12.26 27.47
CA GLU A 50 -24.23 11.04 27.88
C GLU A 50 -23.25 10.57 26.82
N CYS A 51 -22.03 10.24 27.22
CA CYS A 51 -21.01 9.69 26.34
C CYS A 51 -20.51 8.33 26.82
N TRP A 52 -19.98 7.54 25.91
CA TRP A 52 -19.29 6.30 26.26
C TRP A 52 -18.00 6.59 27.01
N ILE A 53 -17.81 5.91 28.12
CA ILE A 53 -16.60 5.97 28.94
C ILE A 53 -16.03 4.57 29.11
N VAL A 54 -14.74 4.49 29.35
CA VAL A 54 -14.05 3.27 29.77
C VAL A 54 -13.29 3.53 31.04
N ASP A 55 -13.48 2.68 32.02
CA ASP A 55 -12.68 2.65 33.24
C ASP A 55 -11.58 1.62 33.04
N ILE A 56 -10.34 2.08 33.11
CA ILE A 56 -9.13 1.27 32.93
C ILE A 56 -8.51 1.05 34.29
N ASP A 57 -8.60 -0.16 34.79
CA ASP A 57 -8.15 -0.55 36.13
C ASP A 57 -6.72 -0.04 36.43
N GLY A 58 -6.57 0.70 37.49
CA GLY A 58 -5.29 1.27 37.96
C GLY A 58 -4.77 2.47 37.13
N ILE A 59 -5.53 2.94 36.11
CA ILE A 59 -5.14 4.07 35.26
C ILE A 59 -6.15 5.22 35.37
N GLY A 60 -7.46 4.92 35.21
CA GLY A 60 -8.50 5.91 35.34
C GLY A 60 -9.61 5.79 34.30
N VAL A 61 -10.52 6.78 34.29
CA VAL A 61 -11.71 6.81 33.45
C VAL A 61 -11.49 7.74 32.29
N PHE A 62 -11.78 7.29 31.06
CA PHE A 62 -11.61 8.02 29.82
C PHE A 62 -12.88 8.00 28.99
N THR A 63 -13.21 9.12 28.41
CA THR A 63 -14.31 9.22 27.41
C THR A 63 -13.83 8.70 26.06
N GLN A 64 -14.76 8.22 25.24
CA GLN A 64 -14.47 7.85 23.85
C GLN A 64 -13.76 8.99 23.09
N ARG A 65 -14.21 10.22 23.29
CA ARG A 65 -13.62 11.41 22.64
C ARG A 65 -12.17 11.64 23.06
N GLN A 66 -11.83 11.45 24.32
CA GLN A 66 -10.44 11.54 24.78
C GLN A 66 -9.56 10.46 24.17
N LEU A 67 -10.07 9.23 24.09
CA LEU A 67 -9.33 8.15 23.42
C LEU A 67 -9.14 8.42 21.93
N MET A 68 -10.14 8.97 21.24
CA MET A 68 -10.01 9.39 19.85
C MET A 68 -8.96 10.51 19.69
N ALA A 69 -8.96 11.50 20.59
CA ALA A 69 -7.95 12.56 20.60
C ALA A 69 -6.54 12.00 20.85
N MET A 70 -6.40 11.08 21.81
CA MET A 70 -5.11 10.40 22.08
C MET A 70 -4.65 9.59 20.86
N GLN A 71 -5.55 8.87 20.21
CA GLN A 71 -5.25 8.12 18.98
C GLN A 71 -4.78 9.05 17.86
N PHE A 72 -5.48 10.18 17.68
CA PHE A 72 -5.07 11.19 16.70
C PHE A 72 -3.65 11.71 16.98
N ILE A 73 -3.34 12.05 18.24
CA ILE A 73 -2.00 12.52 18.64
C ILE A 73 -0.95 11.43 18.41
N LEU A 74 -1.25 10.17 18.75
CA LEU A 74 -0.35 9.04 18.51
C LEU A 74 -0.07 8.84 17.02
N ASN A 75 -1.10 8.88 16.19
CA ASN A 75 -0.97 8.76 14.74
C ASN A 75 -0.18 9.94 14.16
N LEU A 76 -0.49 11.16 14.59
CA LEU A 76 0.23 12.36 14.18
C LEU A 76 1.72 12.27 14.56
N SER A 77 2.03 11.87 15.79
CA SER A 77 3.41 11.68 16.24
C SER A 77 4.16 10.65 15.39
N LYS A 78 3.50 9.55 15.02
CA LYS A 78 4.06 8.52 14.14
C LYS A 78 4.31 9.05 12.72
N THR A 79 3.33 9.75 12.14
CA THR A 79 3.45 10.41 10.84
C THR A 79 4.59 11.42 10.86
N CYS A 80 4.69 12.24 11.91
CA CYS A 80 5.76 13.19 12.11
C CYS A 80 7.14 12.51 12.14
N LYS A 81 7.29 11.47 12.92
CA LYS A 81 8.54 10.71 13.01
C LYS A 81 8.94 10.11 11.65
N ASN A 82 8.01 9.50 10.95
CA ASN A 82 8.26 8.91 9.63
C ASN A 82 8.63 9.98 8.60
N GLY A 83 7.95 11.11 8.62
CA GLY A 83 8.25 12.22 7.73
C GLY A 83 9.64 12.82 7.97
N MET A 84 10.02 13.03 9.23
CA MET A 84 11.38 13.49 9.56
C MET A 84 12.46 12.47 9.14
N GLN A 85 12.19 11.18 9.28
CA GLN A 85 13.10 10.14 8.80
C GLN A 85 13.21 10.17 7.27
N CYS A 86 12.09 10.36 6.56
CA CYS A 86 12.07 10.49 5.11
C CYS A 86 12.85 11.73 4.66
N TYR A 87 12.61 12.87 5.27
CA TYR A 87 13.34 14.11 5.01
C TYR A 87 14.86 13.93 5.21
N SER A 88 15.25 13.38 6.35
CA SER A 88 16.68 13.13 6.66
C SER A 88 17.32 12.17 5.65
N TRP A 89 16.57 11.16 5.21
CA TRP A 89 17.05 10.23 4.18
C TRP A 89 17.23 10.93 2.83
N LEU A 90 16.27 11.74 2.40
CA LEU A 90 16.36 12.52 1.16
C LEU A 90 17.59 13.42 1.17
N MET A 91 17.80 14.17 2.24
CA MET A 91 18.88 15.15 2.36
C MET A 91 20.26 14.54 2.57
N SER A 92 20.37 13.35 3.17
CA SER A 92 21.68 12.79 3.54
C SER A 92 22.13 11.59 2.73
N LYS A 93 21.21 10.89 2.09
CA LYS A 93 21.51 9.62 1.40
C LYS A 93 21.28 9.67 -0.10
N VAL A 94 20.17 10.24 -0.52
CA VAL A 94 19.84 10.30 -1.96
C VAL A 94 20.69 11.34 -2.65
N ASP A 95 20.92 12.48 -2.00
CA ASP A 95 21.75 13.57 -2.52
C ASP A 95 23.14 13.08 -2.93
N MET A 96 23.76 12.29 -2.09
CA MET A 96 25.13 11.79 -2.30
C MET A 96 25.22 10.70 -3.41
N LEU A 97 24.11 10.10 -3.82
CA LEU A 97 24.16 8.90 -4.67
C LEU A 97 23.74 9.13 -6.12
N PHE A 98 22.72 9.97 -6.40
CA PHE A 98 22.12 10.01 -7.73
C PHE A 98 21.63 11.36 -8.22
N ASP A 99 20.99 12.18 -7.39
CA ASP A 99 20.14 13.30 -7.83
C ASP A 99 19.90 14.27 -6.67
N GLY A 100 20.92 15.03 -6.32
CA GLY A 100 20.89 15.96 -5.19
C GLY A 100 19.82 17.04 -5.32
N GLU A 101 19.68 17.63 -6.50
CA GLU A 101 18.68 18.67 -6.75
C GLU A 101 17.25 18.11 -6.65
N GLY A 102 17.01 16.94 -7.25
CA GLY A 102 15.73 16.27 -7.18
C GLY A 102 15.37 15.84 -5.76
N ALA A 103 16.34 15.38 -4.99
CA ALA A 103 16.14 14.98 -3.58
C ALA A 103 15.84 16.19 -2.70
N ALA A 104 16.56 17.29 -2.85
CA ALA A 104 16.34 18.53 -2.10
C ALA A 104 14.97 19.14 -2.43
N SER A 105 14.62 19.23 -3.71
CA SER A 105 13.30 19.70 -4.15
C SER A 105 12.16 18.83 -3.58
N LEU A 106 12.31 17.51 -3.57
CA LEU A 106 11.32 16.61 -2.98
C LEU A 106 11.20 16.79 -1.46
N ALA A 107 12.34 16.97 -0.77
CA ALA A 107 12.36 17.21 0.67
C ALA A 107 11.65 18.52 1.03
N GLU A 108 11.88 19.59 0.28
CA GLU A 108 11.21 20.88 0.45
C GLU A 108 9.69 20.76 0.22
N ARG A 109 9.27 20.08 -0.84
CA ARG A 109 7.85 19.84 -1.12
C ARG A 109 7.18 19.04 -0.01
N MET A 110 7.87 18.05 0.54
CA MET A 110 7.39 17.26 1.66
C MET A 110 7.20 18.14 2.92
N LEU A 111 8.13 19.03 3.22
CA LEU A 111 8.00 19.98 4.33
C LEU A 111 6.82 20.93 4.15
N ASN A 112 6.61 21.44 2.94
CA ASN A 112 5.49 22.33 2.62
C ASN A 112 4.13 21.61 2.67
N ALA A 113 4.09 20.30 2.46
CA ALA A 113 2.88 19.50 2.56
C ALA A 113 2.60 18.97 3.99
N TRP A 114 3.53 19.16 4.90
CA TRP A 114 3.48 18.67 6.27
C TRP A 114 2.32 19.24 7.10
N PRO A 115 1.72 18.49 8.06
CA PRO A 115 2.14 17.16 8.51
C PRO A 115 1.37 16.01 7.88
N CYS A 116 0.24 16.23 7.21
CA CYS A 116 -0.74 15.16 6.96
C CYS A 116 -1.45 15.30 5.60
N LYS A 117 -0.76 15.63 4.55
CA LYS A 117 -1.38 15.65 3.23
C LYS A 117 -0.94 14.45 2.41
N ASP A 118 -1.92 13.73 1.88
CA ASP A 118 -1.71 12.70 0.88
C ASP A 118 -1.15 13.31 -0.42
N LEU A 119 -0.43 12.51 -1.18
CA LEU A 119 -0.09 12.89 -2.53
C LEU A 119 -1.38 12.96 -3.37
N PRO A 120 -1.65 14.07 -4.07
CA PRO A 120 -2.83 14.17 -4.91
C PRO A 120 -2.95 13.00 -5.91
N GLY A 121 -4.14 12.42 -5.97
CA GLY A 121 -4.42 11.29 -6.86
C GLY A 121 -4.10 9.91 -6.29
N PHE A 122 -3.54 9.81 -5.08
CA PHE A 122 -3.17 8.56 -4.45
C PHE A 122 -3.62 8.49 -2.98
N ASP A 123 -3.90 7.28 -2.51
CA ASP A 123 -4.00 6.95 -1.08
C ASP A 123 -2.59 6.67 -0.54
N LEU A 124 -1.74 7.69 -0.55
CA LEU A 124 -0.33 7.60 -0.22
C LEU A 124 0.14 8.88 0.50
N GLU A 125 0.44 8.77 1.77
CA GLU A 125 1.03 9.87 2.53
C GLU A 125 2.51 10.09 2.15
N TRP A 126 2.99 11.33 2.30
CA TRP A 126 4.41 11.65 2.10
C TRP A 126 5.36 10.78 2.92
N SER A 127 4.96 10.45 4.15
CA SER A 127 5.74 9.55 5.02
C SER A 127 5.91 8.14 4.46
N HIS A 128 5.00 7.68 3.61
CA HIS A 128 5.09 6.37 2.98
C HIS A 128 6.17 6.29 1.90
N LEU A 129 6.60 7.43 1.35
CA LEU A 129 7.70 7.46 0.36
C LEU A 129 9.01 6.93 0.94
N TYR A 130 9.17 6.95 2.26
CA TYR A 130 10.34 6.44 2.93
C TYR A 130 10.58 4.94 2.73
N CYS A 131 9.58 4.19 2.27
CA CYS A 131 9.77 2.79 1.89
C CYS A 131 10.67 2.61 0.64
N ALA A 132 10.91 3.67 -0.15
CA ALA A 132 11.79 3.63 -1.31
C ALA A 132 13.29 3.51 -0.96
N ARG A 133 13.68 3.69 0.31
CA ARG A 133 15.07 3.51 0.75
C ARG A 133 15.55 2.06 0.60
N GLU A 134 16.87 1.87 0.64
CA GLU A 134 17.43 0.52 0.61
C GLU A 134 17.04 -0.32 1.84
N LYS A 135 17.02 -1.62 1.70
CA LYS A 135 16.70 -2.60 2.75
C LYS A 135 15.31 -2.38 3.38
N CYS A 136 14.37 -1.92 2.57
CA CYS A 136 12.99 -1.73 2.98
C CYS A 136 12.04 -2.38 1.98
N TRP A 137 11.00 -3.03 2.47
CA TRP A 137 9.92 -3.50 1.61
C TRP A 137 9.10 -2.33 1.10
N LEU A 138 8.76 -2.36 -0.19
CA LEU A 138 7.85 -1.38 -0.75
C LEU A 138 6.44 -1.62 -0.19
N HIS A 139 5.80 -0.52 0.20
CA HIS A 139 4.42 -0.52 0.68
C HIS A 139 3.46 -0.84 -0.48
N ASP A 140 2.34 -1.53 -0.18
CA ASP A 140 1.32 -1.86 -1.20
C ASP A 140 0.76 -0.60 -1.88
N ASN A 141 0.44 0.46 -1.13
CA ASN A 141 -0.01 1.73 -1.69
C ASN A 141 1.04 2.38 -2.61
N PHE A 142 2.33 2.21 -2.31
CA PHE A 142 3.43 2.69 -3.16
C PHE A 142 3.49 1.93 -4.49
N ILE A 143 3.34 0.61 -4.47
CA ILE A 143 3.27 -0.24 -5.67
C ILE A 143 2.03 0.13 -6.50
N HIS A 144 0.88 0.33 -5.85
CA HIS A 144 -0.36 0.74 -6.50
C HIS A 144 -0.23 2.11 -7.16
N ALA A 145 0.33 3.10 -6.45
CA ALA A 145 0.58 4.43 -6.98
C ALA A 145 1.48 4.40 -8.22
N PHE A 146 2.56 3.60 -8.19
CA PHE A 146 3.42 3.44 -9.36
C PHE A 146 2.70 2.75 -10.53
N SER A 147 1.90 1.72 -10.27
CA SER A 147 1.10 1.05 -11.30
C SER A 147 0.12 2.02 -11.97
N THR A 148 -0.55 2.86 -11.18
CA THR A 148 -1.44 3.92 -11.68
C THR A 148 -0.68 4.95 -12.52
N THR A 149 0.49 5.37 -12.06
CA THR A 149 1.38 6.29 -12.79
C THR A 149 1.78 5.72 -14.15
N LEU A 150 2.13 4.43 -14.20
CA LEU A 150 2.48 3.77 -15.47
C LEU A 150 1.27 3.72 -16.42
N ALA A 151 0.10 3.33 -15.92
CA ALA A 151 -1.12 3.26 -16.72
C ALA A 151 -1.47 4.62 -17.36
N ALA A 152 -1.37 5.69 -16.57
CA ALA A 152 -1.67 7.03 -17.04
C ALA A 152 -0.57 7.60 -17.96
N LYS A 153 0.71 7.46 -17.58
CA LYS A 153 1.86 7.98 -18.36
C LYS A 153 1.87 7.48 -19.79
N TYR A 154 1.58 6.21 -19.97
CA TYR A 154 1.64 5.60 -21.31
C TYR A 154 0.29 5.67 -22.04
N ASN A 155 -0.72 6.33 -21.42
CA ASN A 155 -2.06 6.54 -21.98
C ASN A 155 -2.55 5.31 -22.77
N ASN A 156 -2.23 4.15 -22.29
CA ASN A 156 -2.46 2.92 -22.97
C ASN A 156 -3.80 2.34 -22.50
N ASN A 157 -4.87 2.64 -23.23
CA ASN A 157 -6.20 2.07 -23.00
C ASN A 157 -6.19 0.54 -23.05
N ALA A 158 -5.14 -0.05 -23.60
CA ALA A 158 -4.93 -1.49 -23.64
C ALA A 158 -4.32 -2.09 -22.36
N THR A 159 -3.98 -1.27 -21.36
CA THR A 159 -3.36 -1.75 -20.13
C THR A 159 -4.24 -1.48 -18.92
N ILE A 160 -4.44 -2.48 -18.09
CA ILE A 160 -5.17 -2.38 -16.84
C ILE A 160 -4.33 -2.93 -15.68
N PHE A 161 -4.35 -2.22 -14.54
CA PHE A 161 -3.75 -2.65 -13.30
C PHE A 161 -4.83 -3.02 -12.31
N LEU A 162 -4.96 -4.32 -12.06
CA LEU A 162 -5.94 -4.82 -11.10
C LEU A 162 -5.52 -4.50 -9.66
N PRO A 163 -6.48 -4.48 -8.71
CA PRO A 163 -6.19 -4.33 -7.30
C PRO A 163 -5.20 -5.38 -6.81
N LEU A 164 -4.38 -5.01 -5.82
CA LEU A 164 -3.44 -5.92 -5.18
C LEU A 164 -4.19 -7.08 -4.52
N LEU A 165 -3.75 -8.30 -4.78
CA LEU A 165 -4.30 -9.51 -4.16
C LEU A 165 -3.40 -9.96 -3.01
N LYS A 166 -3.99 -10.14 -1.83
CA LYS A 166 -3.34 -10.81 -0.70
C LYS A 166 -3.67 -12.30 -0.77
N MET A 167 -2.66 -13.12 -0.92
CA MET A 167 -2.80 -14.56 -1.05
C MET A 167 -2.43 -15.26 0.25
N PRO A 168 -3.19 -16.30 0.66
CA PRO A 168 -2.77 -17.17 1.74
C PRO A 168 -1.48 -17.93 1.38
N ALA A 169 -0.81 -18.48 2.38
CA ALA A 169 0.34 -19.34 2.15
C ALA A 169 -0.04 -20.54 1.26
N PRO A 170 0.87 -20.98 0.37
CA PRO A 170 0.56 -21.97 -0.67
C PRO A 170 -0.04 -23.29 -0.16
N ASP A 171 0.24 -23.66 1.09
CA ASP A 171 -0.11 -24.97 1.65
C ASP A 171 -1.47 -25.03 2.36
N LYS A 172 -2.20 -23.92 2.44
CA LYS A 172 -3.38 -23.86 3.33
C LYS A 172 -4.73 -24.00 2.67
N GLU A 173 -4.87 -23.84 1.36
CA GLU A 173 -6.19 -23.96 0.70
C GLU A 173 -6.11 -24.65 -0.67
N LYS A 174 -6.79 -25.78 -0.79
CA LYS A 174 -7.12 -26.40 -2.08
C LYS A 174 -8.47 -25.84 -2.54
N GLY A 175 -8.48 -24.93 -3.52
CA GLY A 175 -9.74 -24.42 -4.03
C GLY A 175 -9.60 -23.19 -4.94
N LYS A 176 -10.71 -22.55 -5.22
CA LYS A 176 -10.79 -21.32 -6.01
C LYS A 176 -10.10 -20.19 -5.25
N ARG A 177 -8.99 -19.69 -5.78
CA ARG A 177 -8.12 -18.72 -5.11
C ARG A 177 -8.35 -17.29 -5.55
N ILE A 178 -8.85 -17.11 -6.77
CA ILE A 178 -9.08 -15.77 -7.32
C ILE A 178 -10.48 -15.28 -6.94
N PRO A 179 -10.60 -14.10 -6.31
CA PRO A 179 -11.90 -13.56 -5.93
C PRO A 179 -12.84 -13.40 -7.13
N PRO A 180 -14.15 -13.66 -6.97
CA PRO A 180 -15.13 -13.52 -8.06
C PRO A 180 -15.14 -12.13 -8.72
N LEU A 181 -14.96 -11.06 -7.94
CA LEU A 181 -14.88 -9.70 -8.47
C LEU A 181 -13.66 -9.50 -9.38
N THR A 182 -12.51 -10.08 -9.02
CA THR A 182 -11.29 -10.05 -9.86
C THR A 182 -11.51 -10.82 -11.16
N LEU A 183 -12.16 -11.99 -11.09
CA LEU A 183 -12.50 -12.78 -12.27
C LEU A 183 -13.47 -12.03 -13.19
N SER A 184 -14.50 -11.39 -12.62
CA SER A 184 -15.44 -10.56 -13.38
C SER A 184 -14.75 -9.37 -14.04
N ALA A 185 -13.87 -8.67 -13.33
CA ALA A 185 -13.10 -7.57 -13.90
C ALA A 185 -12.19 -8.00 -15.05
N LEU A 186 -11.59 -9.18 -14.94
CA LEU A 186 -10.74 -9.77 -16.00
C LEU A 186 -11.55 -10.17 -17.24
N SER A 187 -12.71 -10.80 -17.05
CA SER A 187 -13.56 -11.22 -18.17
C SER A 187 -14.15 -10.05 -18.97
N CYS A 188 -14.27 -8.87 -18.35
CA CYS A 188 -14.71 -7.62 -18.97
C CYS A 188 -13.56 -6.73 -19.47
N ALA A 189 -12.31 -7.14 -19.26
CA ALA A 189 -11.14 -6.33 -19.63
C ALA A 189 -10.83 -6.47 -21.11
N GLU A 190 -11.23 -5.48 -21.89
CA GLU A 190 -10.86 -5.34 -23.31
C GLU A 190 -9.45 -4.76 -23.50
N LYS A 191 -8.53 -5.08 -22.58
CA LYS A 191 -7.18 -4.50 -22.58
C LYS A 191 -6.16 -5.51 -23.07
N ASP A 192 -5.19 -5.04 -23.86
CA ASP A 192 -4.14 -5.89 -24.40
C ASP A 192 -3.31 -6.54 -23.28
N MET A 193 -3.14 -5.85 -22.16
CA MET A 193 -2.30 -6.34 -21.08
C MET A 193 -2.92 -6.08 -19.70
N VAL A 194 -2.96 -7.11 -18.87
CA VAL A 194 -3.49 -7.04 -17.50
C VAL A 194 -2.43 -7.46 -16.50
N PHE A 195 -2.13 -6.57 -15.54
CA PHE A 195 -1.21 -6.84 -14.45
C PHE A 195 -1.97 -7.19 -13.17
N MET A 196 -1.58 -8.26 -12.54
CA MET A 196 -2.17 -8.74 -11.29
C MET A 196 -1.07 -8.96 -10.24
N PRO A 197 -0.72 -7.92 -9.45
CA PRO A 197 0.22 -8.05 -8.34
C PRO A 197 -0.40 -8.86 -7.22
N MET A 198 0.41 -9.68 -6.55
CA MET A 198 -0.01 -10.56 -5.47
C MET A 198 1.01 -10.56 -4.34
N ASN A 199 0.52 -10.47 -3.11
CA ASN A 199 1.36 -10.59 -1.92
C ASN A 199 1.11 -11.94 -1.24
N ILE A 200 2.09 -12.81 -1.31
CA ILE A 200 2.02 -14.16 -0.69
C ILE A 200 2.33 -14.02 0.79
N ASN A 201 1.38 -14.39 1.63
CA ASN A 201 1.51 -14.42 3.09
C ASN A 201 2.02 -13.10 3.70
N SER A 202 1.64 -11.96 3.11
CA SER A 202 2.10 -10.62 3.52
C SER A 202 3.63 -10.46 3.62
N SER A 203 4.39 -11.28 2.90
CA SER A 203 5.85 -11.34 3.01
C SER A 203 6.59 -11.35 1.68
N HIS A 204 5.92 -11.64 0.57
CA HIS A 204 6.58 -11.75 -0.72
C HIS A 204 5.68 -11.31 -1.88
N TRP A 205 6.19 -10.41 -2.71
CA TRP A 205 5.52 -9.92 -3.90
C TRP A 205 5.83 -10.75 -5.14
N THR A 206 4.77 -11.17 -5.81
CA THR A 206 4.78 -11.86 -7.10
C THR A 206 3.74 -11.24 -8.02
N CYS A 207 3.68 -11.62 -9.29
CA CYS A 207 2.57 -11.19 -10.15
C CYS A 207 2.27 -12.16 -11.28
N LEU A 208 1.03 -12.09 -11.77
CA LEU A 208 0.63 -12.60 -13.07
C LEU A 208 0.48 -11.45 -14.06
N VAL A 209 0.82 -11.70 -15.33
CA VAL A 209 0.58 -10.77 -16.42
C VAL A 209 -0.12 -11.51 -17.54
N VAL A 210 -1.34 -11.08 -17.87
CA VAL A 210 -2.07 -11.57 -19.02
C VAL A 210 -1.72 -10.70 -20.22
N ASP A 211 -1.18 -11.31 -21.28
CA ASP A 211 -0.82 -10.67 -22.56
C ASP A 211 -1.79 -11.21 -23.62
N HIS A 212 -2.86 -10.45 -23.89
CA HIS A 212 -3.92 -10.90 -24.79
C HIS A 212 -3.44 -11.05 -26.24
N PRO A 213 -2.66 -10.11 -26.81
CA PRO A 213 -2.12 -10.27 -28.16
C PRO A 213 -1.28 -11.53 -28.35
N LYS A 214 -0.53 -11.94 -27.29
CA LYS A 214 0.29 -13.14 -27.34
C LYS A 214 -0.40 -14.37 -26.81
N GLN A 215 -1.63 -14.25 -26.31
CA GLN A 215 -2.38 -15.33 -25.68
C GLN A 215 -1.53 -16.07 -24.65
N THR A 216 -0.86 -15.30 -23.77
CA THR A 216 0.07 -15.84 -22.80
C THR A 216 -0.16 -15.24 -21.41
N VAL A 217 -0.20 -16.09 -20.39
CA VAL A 217 -0.17 -15.68 -18.98
C VAL A 217 1.24 -15.90 -18.44
N TYR A 218 1.90 -14.82 -18.10
CA TYR A 218 3.25 -14.85 -17.52
C TYR A 218 3.18 -14.91 -16.00
N CYS A 219 3.92 -15.84 -15.39
CA CYS A 219 4.05 -16.01 -13.96
C CYS A 219 5.42 -15.48 -13.52
N TYR A 220 5.44 -14.45 -12.67
CA TYR A 220 6.67 -13.82 -12.18
C TYR A 220 6.86 -14.05 -10.68
N ASP A 221 7.97 -14.66 -10.33
CA ASP A 221 8.47 -14.77 -8.96
C ASP A 221 9.98 -14.47 -8.96
N SER A 222 10.36 -13.33 -8.38
CA SER A 222 11.76 -12.90 -8.33
C SER A 222 12.67 -13.82 -7.52
N LEU A 223 12.13 -14.61 -6.58
CA LEU A 223 12.89 -15.61 -5.81
C LEU A 223 12.95 -16.99 -6.49
N ALA A 224 12.20 -17.19 -7.56
CA ALA A 224 12.12 -18.44 -8.32
C ALA A 224 11.86 -19.70 -7.44
N LYS A 225 11.10 -19.53 -6.34
CA LYS A 225 10.77 -20.64 -5.43
C LYS A 225 9.76 -21.58 -6.07
N ARG A 226 10.04 -22.88 -6.10
CA ARG A 226 9.14 -23.90 -6.68
C ARG A 226 7.71 -23.83 -6.12
N VAL A 227 7.56 -23.56 -4.83
CA VAL A 227 6.25 -23.47 -4.17
C VAL A 227 5.45 -22.29 -4.72
N ASN A 228 6.08 -21.13 -4.88
CA ASN A 228 5.44 -19.93 -5.45
C ASN A 228 5.12 -20.14 -6.93
N GLN A 229 6.05 -20.74 -7.70
CA GLN A 229 5.83 -21.05 -9.11
C GLN A 229 4.63 -21.98 -9.31
N LYS A 230 4.50 -23.02 -8.47
CA LYS A 230 3.34 -23.91 -8.49
C LYS A 230 2.06 -23.15 -8.20
N LEU A 231 2.03 -22.28 -7.17
CA LEU A 231 0.89 -21.44 -6.83
C LEU A 231 0.50 -20.53 -8.00
N LEU A 232 1.47 -19.85 -8.60
CA LEU A 232 1.23 -18.95 -9.74
C LEU A 232 0.69 -19.71 -10.96
N SER A 233 1.22 -20.91 -11.24
CA SER A 233 0.73 -21.76 -12.33
C SER A 233 -0.71 -22.21 -12.10
N GLU A 234 -1.05 -22.67 -10.89
CA GLU A 234 -2.42 -23.06 -10.53
C GLU A 234 -3.40 -21.86 -10.67
N MET A 235 -2.98 -20.66 -10.28
CA MET A 235 -3.79 -19.45 -10.46
C MET A 235 -3.92 -19.05 -11.93
N ALA A 236 -2.85 -19.16 -12.71
CA ALA A 236 -2.89 -18.91 -14.15
C ALA A 236 -3.83 -19.90 -14.86
N GLU A 237 -3.80 -21.18 -14.47
CA GLU A 237 -4.74 -22.20 -14.98
C GLU A 237 -6.20 -21.84 -14.61
N GLU A 238 -6.44 -21.35 -13.38
CA GLU A 238 -7.77 -20.89 -12.98
C GLU A 238 -8.25 -19.71 -13.83
N LEU A 239 -7.38 -18.71 -14.11
CA LEU A 239 -7.68 -17.58 -15.00
C LEU A 239 -8.03 -18.05 -16.41
N VAL A 240 -7.16 -18.88 -17.00
CA VAL A 240 -7.37 -19.40 -18.35
C VAL A 240 -8.71 -20.14 -18.46
N LYS A 241 -9.01 -21.01 -17.48
CA LYS A 241 -10.23 -21.82 -17.49
C LYS A 241 -11.51 -21.01 -17.27
N ARG A 242 -11.47 -19.94 -16.50
CA ARG A 242 -12.69 -19.26 -16.01
C ARG A 242 -12.95 -17.90 -16.60
N CYS A 243 -11.95 -17.22 -17.15
CA CYS A 243 -12.04 -15.81 -17.54
C CYS A 243 -11.60 -15.52 -18.95
N LEU A 244 -10.74 -16.37 -19.53
CA LEU A 244 -10.19 -16.09 -20.85
C LEU A 244 -10.98 -16.84 -21.91
N PRO A 245 -11.30 -16.17 -23.05
CA PRO A 245 -12.20 -16.72 -24.06
C PRO A 245 -11.58 -17.82 -24.92
N GLN A 246 -10.26 -17.97 -24.86
CA GLN A 246 -9.48 -18.89 -25.70
C GLN A 246 -8.38 -19.57 -24.87
N PRO A 247 -7.77 -20.66 -25.37
CA PRO A 247 -6.60 -21.24 -24.74
C PRO A 247 -5.42 -20.27 -24.71
N TYR A 248 -4.81 -20.13 -23.56
CA TYR A 248 -3.60 -19.31 -23.35
C TYR A 248 -2.44 -20.20 -22.91
N THR A 249 -1.24 -19.86 -23.37
CA THR A 249 -0.01 -20.46 -22.88
C THR A 249 0.33 -19.91 -21.50
N ILE A 250 0.73 -20.76 -20.57
CA ILE A 250 1.23 -20.32 -19.25
C ILE A 250 2.75 -20.39 -19.28
N ALA A 251 3.40 -19.27 -19.04
CA ALA A 251 4.85 -19.13 -19.10
C ALA A 251 5.43 -18.68 -17.76
N THR A 252 6.24 -19.52 -17.13
CA THR A 252 6.99 -19.13 -15.93
C THR A 252 8.23 -18.33 -16.33
N VAL A 253 8.38 -17.14 -15.76
CA VAL A 253 9.52 -16.25 -16.01
C VAL A 253 10.53 -16.39 -14.88
N LEU A 254 11.68 -16.97 -15.18
CA LEU A 254 12.71 -17.33 -14.20
C LEU A 254 13.83 -16.28 -14.05
N SER A 255 13.78 -15.18 -14.80
CA SER A 255 14.83 -14.15 -14.82
C SER A 255 14.22 -12.77 -14.93
N PRO A 256 14.78 -11.78 -14.26
CA PRO A 256 15.92 -11.83 -13.33
C PRO A 256 15.59 -12.41 -11.97
N ILE A 257 16.60 -12.96 -11.28
CA ILE A 257 16.46 -13.52 -9.93
C ILE A 257 16.91 -12.49 -8.89
N GLN A 258 16.07 -12.27 -7.89
CA GLN A 258 16.38 -11.47 -6.71
C GLN A 258 17.42 -12.16 -5.83
N LYS A 259 18.43 -11.40 -5.38
CA LYS A 259 19.53 -11.91 -4.53
C LYS A 259 19.46 -11.40 -3.08
N ASP A 260 18.43 -10.64 -2.76
CA ASP A 260 18.18 -10.04 -1.43
C ASP A 260 16.78 -10.41 -0.91
N SER A 261 16.38 -9.87 0.23
CA SER A 261 15.09 -10.15 0.88
C SER A 261 14.07 -9.02 0.78
N ASP A 262 14.43 -7.87 0.19
CA ASP A 262 13.67 -6.62 0.32
C ASP A 262 13.20 -6.01 -1.02
N ASN A 263 13.71 -6.51 -2.15
CA ASN A 263 13.38 -5.93 -3.44
C ASN A 263 12.22 -6.61 -4.21
N CYS A 264 11.51 -7.58 -3.65
CA CYS A 264 10.42 -8.26 -4.38
C CYS A 264 9.35 -7.29 -4.91
N GLY A 265 8.94 -6.30 -4.12
CA GLY A 265 8.03 -5.25 -4.56
C GLY A 265 8.59 -4.40 -5.71
N LEU A 266 9.90 -4.08 -5.67
CA LEU A 266 10.56 -3.39 -6.78
C LEU A 266 10.60 -4.26 -8.05
N PHE A 267 10.87 -5.55 -7.91
CA PHE A 267 10.90 -6.47 -9.06
C PHE A 267 9.56 -6.51 -9.79
N ILE A 268 8.42 -6.56 -9.08
CA ILE A 268 7.11 -6.54 -9.76
C ILE A 268 6.85 -5.18 -10.43
N CYS A 269 7.27 -4.07 -9.83
CA CYS A 269 7.22 -2.75 -10.50
C CYS A 269 8.03 -2.75 -11.80
N LEU A 270 9.23 -3.33 -11.79
CA LEU A 270 10.10 -3.43 -12.97
C LEU A 270 9.53 -4.39 -14.03
N TYR A 271 8.88 -5.48 -13.63
CA TYR A 271 8.19 -6.38 -14.57
C TYR A 271 7.05 -5.65 -15.28
N PHE A 272 6.24 -4.87 -14.56
CA PHE A 272 5.19 -4.05 -15.15
C PHE A 272 5.77 -3.03 -16.13
N TRP A 273 6.75 -2.27 -15.65
CA TRP A 273 7.37 -1.21 -16.45
C TRP A 273 7.99 -1.75 -17.76
N ARG A 274 8.70 -2.85 -17.70
CA ARG A 274 9.31 -3.47 -18.88
C ARG A 274 8.34 -4.00 -19.90
N ARG A 275 7.20 -4.49 -19.45
CA ARG A 275 6.15 -4.93 -20.35
C ARG A 275 5.54 -3.77 -21.12
N LEU A 276 5.45 -2.62 -20.50
CA LEU A 276 4.92 -1.42 -21.12
C LEU A 276 6.00 -0.67 -21.92
N PHE A 277 7.22 -0.61 -21.39
CA PHE A 277 8.27 0.24 -21.94
C PHE A 277 9.69 -0.25 -21.63
N LYS A 278 10.63 0.06 -22.53
CA LYS A 278 12.03 -0.36 -22.41
C LYS A 278 12.84 0.45 -21.38
N GLU A 279 12.34 1.59 -20.91
CA GLU A 279 13.03 2.50 -19.99
C GLU A 279 13.42 1.87 -18.64
N ALA A 280 12.73 0.82 -18.21
CA ALA A 280 13.02 0.13 -16.95
C ALA A 280 14.47 -0.38 -16.84
N GLY A 281 15.17 -0.53 -18.00
CA GLY A 281 16.56 -0.95 -18.04
C GLY A 281 16.78 -2.40 -17.57
N ASN A 282 18.03 -2.83 -17.54
CA ASN A 282 18.44 -4.21 -17.24
C ASN A 282 19.45 -4.32 -16.10
N ASP A 283 19.73 -3.23 -15.39
CA ASP A 283 20.67 -3.24 -14.27
C ASP A 283 19.98 -3.73 -13.00
N TYR A 284 20.33 -4.94 -12.57
CA TYR A 284 19.89 -5.57 -11.32
C TYR A 284 21.02 -5.65 -10.28
N SER A 285 22.10 -4.90 -10.48
CA SER A 285 23.10 -4.69 -9.44
C SER A 285 22.47 -4.00 -8.22
N LYS A 286 23.13 -4.07 -7.08
CA LYS A 286 22.65 -3.38 -5.86
C LYS A 286 22.44 -1.88 -6.12
N THR A 287 23.39 -1.23 -6.81
CA THR A 287 23.31 0.19 -7.15
C THR A 287 22.20 0.45 -8.18
N GLY A 288 22.05 -0.41 -9.18
CA GLY A 288 20.98 -0.32 -10.18
C GLY A 288 19.60 -0.42 -9.54
N LEU A 289 19.37 -1.39 -8.63
CA LEU A 289 18.10 -1.53 -7.94
C LEU A 289 17.80 -0.32 -7.03
N LEU A 290 18.82 0.22 -6.35
CA LEU A 290 18.64 1.41 -5.52
C LEU A 290 18.26 2.63 -6.37
N ARG A 291 18.89 2.81 -7.54
CA ARG A 291 18.51 3.84 -8.50
C ARG A 291 17.07 3.65 -8.99
N ARG A 292 16.64 2.42 -9.28
CA ARG A 292 15.27 2.13 -9.71
C ARG A 292 14.22 2.43 -8.64
N ARG A 293 14.54 2.24 -7.36
CA ARG A 293 13.67 2.68 -6.26
C ARG A 293 13.45 4.19 -6.30
N TRP A 294 14.50 4.95 -6.57
CA TRP A 294 14.44 6.40 -6.75
C TRP A 294 13.63 6.80 -7.98
N ASP A 295 13.86 6.14 -9.12
CA ASP A 295 13.10 6.41 -10.35
C ASP A 295 11.60 6.17 -10.18
N VAL A 296 11.22 5.07 -9.49
CA VAL A 296 9.82 4.75 -9.15
C VAL A 296 9.21 5.85 -8.28
N LEU A 297 9.91 6.27 -7.23
CA LEU A 297 9.46 7.33 -6.33
C LEU A 297 9.24 8.64 -7.10
N ARG A 298 10.22 9.06 -7.91
CA ARG A 298 10.10 10.28 -8.72
C ARG A 298 8.95 10.21 -9.71
N ALA A 299 8.73 9.06 -10.34
CA ALA A 299 7.60 8.89 -11.25
C ALA A 299 6.25 9.12 -10.56
N ILE A 300 6.06 8.58 -9.34
CA ILE A 300 4.85 8.78 -8.54
C ILE A 300 4.66 10.27 -8.20
N VAL A 301 5.71 10.92 -7.71
CA VAL A 301 5.64 12.32 -7.28
C VAL A 301 5.37 13.25 -8.46
N ASN A 302 6.05 13.05 -9.60
CA ASN A 302 5.85 13.87 -10.79
C ASN A 302 4.43 13.71 -11.37
N PHE A 303 3.86 12.50 -11.33
CA PHE A 303 2.49 12.27 -11.75
C PHE A 303 1.48 12.96 -10.84
N SER A 304 1.71 12.95 -9.53
CA SER A 304 0.88 13.64 -8.55
C SER A 304 0.81 15.15 -8.80
N ASP A 305 1.90 15.76 -9.28
CA ASP A 305 1.91 17.20 -9.62
C ASP A 305 1.07 17.50 -10.86
N SER A 306 1.24 16.71 -11.91
CA SER A 306 0.46 16.89 -13.15
C SER A 306 -1.05 16.76 -12.92
N SER A 307 -1.46 16.01 -11.90
CA SER A 307 -2.88 15.85 -11.55
C SER A 307 -3.48 17.04 -10.79
N LYS A 308 -2.65 17.94 -10.24
CA LYS A 308 -3.11 19.18 -9.58
C LYS A 308 -3.54 20.23 -10.60
N ASP A 309 -2.83 20.31 -11.72
CA ASP A 309 -3.07 21.33 -12.74
C ASP A 309 -4.29 21.01 -13.62
N ALA A 310 -4.83 19.79 -13.49
CA ALA A 310 -5.98 19.32 -14.25
C ALA A 310 -7.33 19.48 -13.52
N LYS A 311 -7.33 20.03 -12.30
CA LYS A 311 -8.53 20.36 -11.51
C LYS A 311 -8.69 21.86 -11.32
#